data_0fd4ad467a333c957377b6f3690fa5c5
#
_entry.id   0fd4ad467a333c957377b6f3690fa5c5
#
_cell.length_a   1.000
_cell.length_b   1.000
_cell.length_c   1.000
_cell.angle_alpha   90.00
_cell.angle_beta   90.00
_cell.angle_gamma   90.00
#
_symmetry.space_group_name_H-M   'P 1'
#
loop_
_entity.id
_entity.type
_entity.pdbx_description
1 polymer ?
#
loop_
_entity_poly.entity_id
_entity_poly.type
_entity_poly.pdbx_seq_one_letter_code
_entity_poly.pdbx_strand_id
1 'polypeptide(L)'
;MRKKGLTVFILLALLLAGCGEKTQKSAEDLQTRYAQTQGYEAVVEVAVPREDETLHYTLSLEKSGDSVRAAVIEPKELTGIAATLTGDALTLEYDGMALDAGTLSPRVSALNCVPLVLDGFSRAYLDSVGSETLDGKDTLRADFSMTLGDETLGGTVWFTDGGAPVYLEASEDGKIIAAAEFTNFAFGDILPSSTQN
;
A
#
# COMPACT_ATOMS: atom_id res chain seq x y z
N MET A 1 -38.43 -35.76 -14.74
CA MET A 1 -36.99 -35.73 -14.44
C MET A 1 -36.34 -34.31 -14.48
N ARG A 2 -37.11 -33.19 -14.65
CA ARG A 2 -36.56 -31.84 -14.81
C ARG A 2 -36.38 -31.05 -13.49
N LYS A 3 -36.92 -31.50 -12.37
CA LYS A 3 -36.90 -30.77 -11.07
C LYS A 3 -35.60 -31.00 -10.25
N LYS A 4 -34.90 -32.12 -10.47
CA LYS A 4 -33.66 -32.44 -9.70
C LYS A 4 -32.43 -31.62 -10.16
N GLY A 5 -32.37 -31.21 -11.44
CA GLY A 5 -31.28 -30.40 -11.97
C GLY A 5 -31.31 -28.93 -11.49
N LEU A 6 -32.51 -28.39 -11.30
CA LEU A 6 -32.66 -27.00 -10.84
C LEU A 6 -32.25 -26.85 -9.37
N THR A 7 -32.55 -27.83 -8.52
CA THR A 7 -32.19 -27.81 -7.10
C THR A 7 -30.68 -27.89 -6.88
N VAL A 8 -29.98 -28.70 -7.70
CA VAL A 8 -28.51 -28.81 -7.62
C VAL A 8 -27.82 -27.52 -8.09
N PHE A 9 -28.38 -26.83 -9.10
CA PHE A 9 -27.84 -25.57 -9.58
C PHE A 9 -27.99 -24.42 -8.58
N ILE A 10 -29.13 -24.38 -7.87
CA ILE A 10 -29.38 -23.38 -6.80
C ILE A 10 -28.47 -23.67 -5.59
N LEU A 11 -28.22 -24.93 -5.24
CA LEU A 11 -27.35 -25.29 -4.12
C LEU A 11 -25.88 -24.96 -4.43
N LEU A 12 -25.45 -25.14 -5.70
CA LEU A 12 -24.08 -24.79 -6.13
C LEU A 12 -23.86 -23.27 -6.16
N ALA A 13 -24.88 -22.48 -6.53
CA ALA A 13 -24.81 -21.02 -6.52
C ALA A 13 -24.72 -20.43 -5.10
N LEU A 14 -25.31 -21.10 -4.08
CA LEU A 14 -25.24 -20.69 -2.68
C LEU A 14 -23.84 -20.95 -2.06
N LEU A 15 -23.06 -21.90 -2.60
CA LEU A 15 -21.71 -22.15 -2.09
C LEU A 15 -20.68 -21.11 -2.57
N LEU A 16 -20.96 -20.39 -3.65
CA LEU A 16 -20.08 -19.34 -4.19
C LEU A 16 -20.26 -17.97 -3.47
N ALA A 17 -21.38 -17.73 -2.82
CA ALA A 17 -21.65 -16.47 -2.13
C ALA A 17 -20.90 -16.32 -0.79
N GLY A 18 -20.51 -17.43 -0.14
CA GLY A 18 -19.95 -17.39 1.22
C GLY A 18 -18.47 -17.02 1.30
N CYS A 19 -17.69 -17.13 0.22
CA CYS A 19 -16.26 -16.79 0.25
C CYS A 19 -16.01 -15.28 0.11
N GLY A 20 -16.85 -14.56 -0.65
CA GLY A 20 -16.68 -13.13 -0.89
C GLY A 20 -16.89 -12.28 0.36
N GLU A 21 -17.87 -12.59 1.20
CA GLU A 21 -18.17 -11.81 2.41
C GLU A 21 -17.04 -11.87 3.46
N LYS A 22 -16.40 -13.03 3.64
CA LYS A 22 -15.28 -13.14 4.58
C LYS A 22 -14.07 -12.33 4.12
N THR A 23 -13.76 -12.39 2.84
CA THR A 23 -12.63 -11.70 2.25
C THR A 23 -12.86 -10.17 2.30
N GLN A 24 -14.06 -9.72 1.97
CA GLN A 24 -14.44 -8.31 2.09
C GLN A 24 -14.28 -7.79 3.52
N LYS A 25 -14.83 -8.51 4.50
CA LYS A 25 -14.72 -8.15 5.91
C LYS A 25 -13.25 -8.12 6.37
N SER A 26 -12.42 -9.08 5.95
CA SER A 26 -10.99 -9.09 6.28
C SER A 26 -10.28 -7.85 5.73
N ALA A 27 -10.63 -7.38 4.53
CA ALA A 27 -10.07 -6.16 3.96
C ALA A 27 -10.52 -4.91 4.74
N GLU A 28 -11.78 -4.82 5.14
CA GLU A 28 -12.31 -3.71 5.95
C GLU A 28 -11.66 -3.67 7.35
N ASP A 29 -11.43 -4.82 7.97
CA ASP A 29 -10.71 -4.93 9.25
C ASP A 29 -9.25 -4.44 9.08
N LEU A 30 -8.60 -4.78 7.94
CA LEU A 30 -7.27 -4.28 7.61
C LEU A 30 -7.26 -2.78 7.36
N GLN A 31 -8.22 -2.24 6.59
CA GLN A 31 -8.34 -0.79 6.40
C GLN A 31 -8.43 -0.06 7.74
N THR A 32 -9.26 -0.57 8.66
CA THR A 32 -9.40 -0.02 10.00
C THR A 32 -8.08 -0.05 10.75
N ARG A 33 -7.33 -1.16 10.66
CA ARG A 33 -6.01 -1.29 11.28
C ARG A 33 -5.01 -0.28 10.72
N TYR A 34 -4.94 -0.13 9.39
CA TYR A 34 -4.04 0.82 8.74
C TYR A 34 -4.40 2.28 9.06
N ALA A 35 -5.70 2.61 9.11
CA ALA A 35 -6.18 3.93 9.50
C ALA A 35 -5.84 4.28 10.97
N GLN A 36 -5.77 3.29 11.86
CA GLN A 36 -5.47 3.48 13.29
C GLN A 36 -3.98 3.29 13.63
N THR A 37 -3.18 2.78 12.70
CA THR A 37 -1.76 2.51 12.93
C THR A 37 -0.98 3.80 13.13
N GLN A 38 -0.36 3.92 14.30
CA GLN A 38 0.48 5.06 14.66
C GLN A 38 1.92 4.92 14.19
N GLY A 39 2.36 3.71 13.86
CA GLY A 39 3.72 3.47 13.40
C GLY A 39 3.87 2.16 12.63
N TYR A 40 4.80 2.16 11.71
CA TYR A 40 5.37 0.97 11.09
C TYR A 40 6.79 1.25 10.59
N GLU A 41 7.57 0.21 10.48
CA GLU A 41 8.87 0.22 9.81
C GLU A 41 8.84 -0.78 8.66
N ALA A 42 9.46 -0.43 7.54
CA ALA A 42 9.57 -1.33 6.40
C ALA A 42 10.87 -1.11 5.62
N VAL A 43 11.28 -2.14 4.90
CA VAL A 43 12.26 -2.06 3.81
C VAL A 43 11.57 -2.57 2.56
N VAL A 44 11.66 -1.77 1.49
CA VAL A 44 10.97 -2.06 0.22
C VAL A 44 11.91 -1.90 -0.97
N GLU A 45 11.69 -2.74 -1.98
CA GLU A 45 12.28 -2.58 -3.30
C GLU A 45 11.24 -1.95 -4.22
N VAL A 46 11.50 -0.73 -4.68
CA VAL A 46 10.58 0.04 -5.52
C VAL A 46 11.05 0.02 -6.96
N ALA A 47 10.16 -0.36 -7.87
CA ALA A 47 10.36 -0.32 -9.30
C ALA A 47 9.51 0.79 -9.92
N VAL A 48 10.13 1.69 -10.69
CA VAL A 48 9.47 2.78 -11.40
C VAL A 48 9.73 2.62 -12.90
N PRO A 49 8.74 2.13 -13.68
CA PRO A 49 8.85 2.01 -15.12
C PRO A 49 9.07 3.38 -15.78
N ARG A 50 9.97 3.43 -16.77
CA ARG A 50 10.21 4.54 -17.69
C ARG A 50 10.07 4.02 -19.11
N GLU A 51 10.17 4.92 -20.10
CA GLU A 51 9.99 4.55 -21.51
C GLU A 51 10.94 3.43 -21.95
N ASP A 52 12.21 3.52 -21.59
CA ASP A 52 13.27 2.62 -22.07
C ASP A 52 13.83 1.69 -20.96
N GLU A 53 13.53 1.95 -19.68
CA GLU A 53 14.10 1.22 -18.55
C GLU A 53 13.16 1.18 -17.34
N THR A 54 13.45 0.33 -16.38
CA THR A 54 12.82 0.38 -15.07
C THR A 54 13.88 0.78 -14.04
N LEU A 55 13.61 1.85 -13.31
CA LEU A 55 14.47 2.30 -12.22
C LEU A 55 14.13 1.53 -10.95
N HIS A 56 15.16 1.06 -10.25
CA HIS A 56 15.02 0.30 -9.01
C HIS A 56 15.64 1.05 -7.84
N TYR A 57 14.94 1.03 -6.71
CA TYR A 57 15.36 1.67 -5.47
C TYR A 57 15.10 0.73 -4.30
N THR A 58 16.01 0.69 -3.34
CA THR A 58 15.72 0.12 -2.02
C THR A 58 15.53 1.27 -1.04
N LEU A 59 14.39 1.27 -0.35
CA LEU A 59 14.03 2.33 0.59
C LEU A 59 13.81 1.75 1.98
N SER A 60 14.19 2.51 3.03
CA SER A 60 13.64 2.36 4.37
C SER A 60 12.44 3.28 4.53
N LEU A 61 11.40 2.76 5.18
CA LEU A 61 10.18 3.50 5.51
C LEU A 61 9.99 3.49 7.02
N GLU A 62 9.64 4.63 7.57
CA GLU A 62 9.29 4.81 8.97
C GLU A 62 8.04 5.69 9.08
N LYS A 63 6.95 5.11 9.62
CA LYS A 63 5.74 5.85 9.96
C LYS A 63 5.77 6.21 11.45
N SER A 64 5.48 7.46 11.77
CA SER A 64 5.30 7.94 13.13
C SER A 64 4.16 8.95 13.17
N GLY A 65 3.04 8.58 13.78
CA GLY A 65 1.81 9.37 13.76
C GLY A 65 1.32 9.61 12.34
N ASP A 66 1.17 10.87 11.96
CA ASP A 66 0.69 11.28 10.63
C ASP A 66 1.82 11.43 9.59
N SER A 67 3.06 11.18 9.99
CA SER A 67 4.22 11.33 9.12
C SER A 67 4.77 9.98 8.67
N VAL A 68 5.15 9.89 7.39
CA VAL A 68 5.90 8.76 6.85
C VAL A 68 7.19 9.29 6.21
N ARG A 69 8.32 8.80 6.68
CA ARG A 69 9.64 9.08 6.11
C ARG A 69 10.07 7.92 5.24
N ALA A 70 10.46 8.21 4.01
CA ALA A 70 11.06 7.27 3.06
C ALA A 70 12.49 7.72 2.76
N ALA A 71 13.49 6.87 2.99
CA ALA A 71 14.90 7.20 2.74
C ALA A 71 15.55 6.18 1.82
N VAL A 72 16.38 6.66 0.87
CA VAL A 72 17.07 5.81 -0.09
C VAL A 72 18.21 5.05 0.60
N ILE A 73 18.18 3.72 0.49
CA ILE A 73 19.26 2.82 0.86
C ILE A 73 20.12 2.48 -0.36
N GLU A 74 19.46 2.21 -1.50
CA GLU A 74 20.09 1.93 -2.80
C GLU A 74 19.33 2.62 -3.92
N PRO A 75 20.02 3.07 -4.99
CA PRO A 75 21.48 2.95 -5.21
C PRO A 75 22.30 3.87 -4.28
N LYS A 76 23.56 3.50 -4.04
CA LYS A 76 24.45 4.20 -3.09
C LYS A 76 24.70 5.67 -3.41
N GLU A 77 24.66 6.02 -4.69
CA GLU A 77 24.84 7.40 -5.19
C GLU A 77 23.70 8.33 -4.76
N LEU A 78 22.56 7.77 -4.37
CA LEU A 78 21.37 8.50 -3.91
C LEU A 78 21.14 8.38 -2.40
N THR A 79 22.04 7.70 -1.68
CA THR A 79 21.98 7.64 -0.21
C THR A 79 22.08 9.06 0.37
N GLY A 80 21.22 9.38 1.36
CA GLY A 80 21.08 10.73 1.91
C GLY A 80 19.88 11.48 1.35
N ILE A 81 19.25 10.97 0.28
CA ILE A 81 17.96 11.47 -0.18
C ILE A 81 16.85 10.80 0.62
N ALA A 82 15.96 11.60 1.17
CA ALA A 82 14.76 11.13 1.83
C ALA A 82 13.58 12.07 1.53
N ALA A 83 12.38 11.55 1.72
CA ALA A 83 11.16 12.33 1.71
C ALA A 83 10.35 12.06 2.97
N THR A 84 9.80 13.10 3.56
CA THR A 84 8.84 13.00 4.66
C THR A 84 7.49 13.51 4.18
N LEU A 85 6.50 12.65 4.23
CA LEU A 85 5.11 12.94 3.92
C LEU A 85 4.35 13.14 5.23
N THR A 86 3.70 14.30 5.41
CA THR A 86 2.85 14.61 6.56
C THR A 86 1.52 15.17 6.06
N GLY A 87 0.46 14.34 6.08
CA GLY A 87 -0.75 14.67 5.35
C GLY A 87 -0.45 14.87 3.86
N ASP A 88 -0.77 16.06 3.32
CA ASP A 88 -0.51 16.40 1.91
C ASP A 88 0.82 17.16 1.72
N ALA A 89 1.57 17.44 2.79
CA ALA A 89 2.83 18.16 2.72
C ALA A 89 4.00 17.20 2.49
N LEU A 90 4.87 17.54 1.53
CA LEU A 90 6.08 16.80 1.21
C LEU A 90 7.32 17.64 1.53
N THR A 91 8.17 17.11 2.38
CA THR A 91 9.51 17.64 2.64
C THR A 91 10.54 16.71 2.05
N LEU A 92 11.42 17.23 1.21
CA LEU A 92 12.57 16.52 0.68
C LEU A 92 13.81 16.81 1.52
N GLU A 93 14.59 15.80 1.80
CA GLU A 93 15.88 15.92 2.49
C GLU A 93 16.99 15.44 1.54
N TYR A 94 18.08 16.19 1.54
CA TYR A 94 19.32 15.78 0.88
C TYR A 94 20.49 16.19 1.75
N ASP A 95 21.31 15.23 2.15
CA ASP A 95 22.54 15.40 2.92
C ASP A 95 22.32 16.29 4.18
N GLY A 96 21.20 16.07 4.88
CA GLY A 96 20.81 16.79 6.10
C GLY A 96 20.17 18.18 5.85
N MET A 97 19.99 18.59 4.61
CA MET A 97 19.27 19.81 4.25
C MET A 97 17.84 19.46 3.88
N ALA A 98 16.88 20.05 4.58
CA ALA A 98 15.46 19.90 4.28
C ALA A 98 14.99 21.01 3.34
N LEU A 99 14.25 20.61 2.30
CA LEU A 99 13.58 21.50 1.35
C LEU A 99 12.08 21.24 1.44
N ASP A 100 11.31 22.27 1.76
CA ASP A 100 9.86 22.19 1.64
C ASP A 100 9.50 22.11 0.17
N ALA A 101 8.98 20.96 -0.24
CA ALA A 101 8.54 20.71 -1.62
C ALA A 101 7.07 21.12 -1.85
N GLY A 102 6.43 21.70 -0.82
CA GLY A 102 5.04 22.14 -0.87
C GLY A 102 4.04 21.00 -0.73
N THR A 103 2.84 21.20 -1.26
CA THR A 103 1.84 20.13 -1.37
C THR A 103 2.27 19.13 -2.44
N LEU A 104 1.94 17.86 -2.24
CA LEU A 104 2.19 16.81 -3.23
C LEU A 104 1.76 17.28 -4.62
N SER A 105 2.75 17.48 -5.49
CA SER A 105 2.46 17.49 -6.91
C SER A 105 1.91 16.11 -7.28
N PRO A 106 0.88 16.00 -8.14
CA PRO A 106 0.19 14.74 -8.41
C PRO A 106 1.04 13.73 -9.19
N ARG A 107 2.29 13.54 -8.79
CA ARG A 107 3.20 12.58 -9.42
C ARG A 107 3.69 11.57 -8.42
N VAL A 108 3.34 10.32 -8.69
CA VAL A 108 3.90 9.19 -7.98
C VAL A 108 5.40 9.09 -8.31
N SER A 109 6.21 8.94 -7.28
CA SER A 109 7.66 8.76 -7.35
C SER A 109 8.08 7.57 -6.49
N ALA A 110 9.32 7.13 -6.60
CA ALA A 110 9.84 6.07 -5.75
C ALA A 110 9.68 6.37 -4.25
N LEU A 111 9.87 7.62 -3.84
CA LEU A 111 9.86 8.02 -2.43
C LEU A 111 8.46 8.15 -1.82
N ASN A 112 7.42 8.36 -2.64
CA ASN A 112 6.06 8.58 -2.13
C ASN A 112 5.06 7.48 -2.52
N CYS A 113 5.39 6.58 -3.45
CA CYS A 113 4.43 5.57 -3.93
C CYS A 113 3.89 4.69 -2.80
N VAL A 114 4.76 4.17 -1.92
CA VAL A 114 4.35 3.29 -0.82
C VAL A 114 3.49 4.03 0.21
N PRO A 115 3.91 5.20 0.76
CA PRO A 115 3.06 5.99 1.64
C PRO A 115 1.70 6.33 1.03
N LEU A 116 1.66 6.78 -0.23
CA LEU A 116 0.42 7.15 -0.91
C LEU A 116 -0.54 5.97 -1.08
N VAL A 117 -0.02 4.82 -1.53
CA VAL A 117 -0.86 3.63 -1.75
C VAL A 117 -1.37 3.06 -0.42
N LEU A 118 -0.53 2.98 0.64
CA LEU A 118 -0.98 2.49 1.95
C LEU A 118 -1.96 3.45 2.64
N ASP A 119 -1.75 4.76 2.51
CA ASP A 119 -2.70 5.76 2.99
C ASP A 119 -4.02 5.72 2.20
N GLY A 120 -3.93 5.64 0.87
CA GLY A 120 -5.07 5.45 -0.01
C GLY A 120 -5.87 4.20 0.37
N PHE A 121 -5.21 3.05 0.53
CA PHE A 121 -5.87 1.82 0.99
C PHE A 121 -6.66 2.03 2.29
N SER A 122 -6.11 2.76 3.25
CA SER A 122 -6.74 2.96 4.56
C SER A 122 -8.04 3.78 4.52
N ARG A 123 -8.27 4.55 3.45
CA ARG A 123 -9.38 5.52 3.36
C ARG A 123 -10.30 5.32 2.14
N ALA A 124 -9.79 4.67 1.09
CA ALA A 124 -10.52 4.52 -0.16
C ALA A 124 -11.68 3.53 -0.05
N TYR A 125 -12.65 3.67 -0.95
CA TYR A 125 -13.60 2.60 -1.22
C TYR A 125 -12.86 1.49 -2.00
N LEU A 126 -13.07 0.23 -1.58
CA LEU A 126 -12.48 -0.92 -2.24
C LEU A 126 -13.28 -1.27 -3.49
N ASP A 127 -12.64 -1.21 -4.64
CA ASP A 127 -13.23 -1.56 -5.94
C ASP A 127 -13.38 -3.08 -6.07
N SER A 128 -12.37 -3.83 -5.61
CA SER A 128 -12.42 -5.28 -5.52
C SER A 128 -11.55 -5.83 -4.38
N VAL A 129 -11.94 -6.99 -3.86
CA VAL A 129 -11.18 -7.74 -2.85
C VAL A 129 -11.19 -9.20 -3.22
N GLY A 130 -10.05 -9.86 -3.15
CA GLY A 130 -9.92 -11.27 -3.48
C GLY A 130 -8.77 -11.95 -2.72
N SER A 131 -8.76 -13.27 -2.75
CA SER A 131 -7.59 -14.06 -2.34
C SER A 131 -6.81 -14.42 -3.59
N GLU A 132 -5.51 -14.24 -3.53
CA GLU A 132 -4.58 -14.54 -4.62
C GLU A 132 -3.31 -15.20 -4.07
N THR A 133 -2.72 -16.12 -4.82
CA THR A 133 -1.45 -16.71 -4.45
C THR A 133 -0.33 -15.93 -5.14
N LEU A 134 0.50 -15.23 -4.36
CA LEU A 134 1.67 -14.49 -4.81
C LEU A 134 2.92 -15.23 -4.33
N ASP A 135 3.78 -15.65 -5.24
CA ASP A 135 5.03 -16.42 -4.95
C ASP A 135 4.81 -17.63 -4.03
N GLY A 136 3.70 -18.36 -4.25
CA GLY A 136 3.35 -19.56 -3.48
C GLY A 136 2.81 -19.28 -2.08
N LYS A 137 2.52 -18.02 -1.74
CA LYS A 137 1.89 -17.61 -0.49
C LYS A 137 0.48 -17.11 -0.76
N ASP A 138 -0.48 -17.54 0.03
CA ASP A 138 -1.83 -17.00 -0.03
C ASP A 138 -1.84 -15.57 0.50
N THR A 139 -2.45 -14.67 -0.26
CA THR A 139 -2.54 -13.25 0.05
C THR A 139 -3.98 -12.76 -0.09
N LEU A 140 -4.29 -11.70 0.66
CA LEU A 140 -5.48 -10.88 0.44
C LEU A 140 -5.08 -9.75 -0.52
N ARG A 141 -5.70 -9.70 -1.70
CA ARG A 141 -5.56 -8.62 -2.66
C ARG A 141 -6.71 -7.63 -2.49
N ALA A 142 -6.39 -6.36 -2.45
CA ALA A 142 -7.34 -5.26 -2.43
C ALA A 142 -7.01 -4.26 -3.54
N ASP A 143 -7.99 -3.99 -4.41
CA ASP A 143 -7.92 -2.97 -5.45
C ASP A 143 -8.80 -1.79 -5.05
N PHE A 144 -8.33 -0.57 -5.30
CA PHE A 144 -9.05 0.67 -4.96
C PHE A 144 -8.60 1.82 -5.85
N SER A 145 -9.44 2.85 -5.88
CA SER A 145 -9.13 4.11 -6.56
C SER A 145 -8.90 5.21 -5.53
N MET A 146 -7.89 6.04 -5.76
CA MET A 146 -7.56 7.21 -4.94
C MET A 146 -7.45 8.45 -5.80
N THR A 147 -7.80 9.62 -5.23
CA THR A 147 -7.67 10.90 -5.91
C THR A 147 -6.45 11.63 -5.36
N LEU A 148 -5.58 12.11 -6.24
CA LEU A 148 -4.41 12.90 -5.93
C LEU A 148 -4.44 14.19 -6.76
N GLY A 149 -4.79 15.31 -6.14
CA GLY A 149 -5.12 16.52 -6.87
C GLY A 149 -6.34 16.30 -7.77
N ASP A 150 -6.20 16.55 -9.07
CA ASP A 150 -7.24 16.35 -10.09
C ASP A 150 -7.14 14.98 -10.80
N GLU A 151 -6.15 14.16 -10.41
CA GLU A 151 -5.88 12.86 -11.04
C GLU A 151 -6.48 11.72 -10.21
N THR A 152 -6.95 10.66 -10.90
CA THR A 152 -7.38 9.42 -10.28
C THR A 152 -6.33 8.34 -10.51
N LEU A 153 -5.81 7.78 -9.44
CA LEU A 153 -4.84 6.70 -9.44
C LEU A 153 -5.48 5.41 -8.94
N GLY A 154 -5.12 4.29 -9.56
CA GLY A 154 -5.40 2.97 -9.03
C GLY A 154 -4.34 2.56 -8.02
N GLY A 155 -4.77 1.93 -6.94
CA GLY A 155 -3.91 1.26 -5.98
C GLY A 155 -4.29 -0.21 -5.87
N THR A 156 -3.29 -1.09 -5.82
CA THR A 156 -3.48 -2.50 -5.50
C THR A 156 -2.49 -2.89 -4.42
N VAL A 157 -2.94 -3.60 -3.39
CA VAL A 157 -2.06 -4.10 -2.32
C VAL A 157 -2.36 -5.56 -2.04
N TRP A 158 -1.31 -6.36 -1.88
CA TRP A 158 -1.37 -7.75 -1.43
C TRP A 158 -0.86 -7.85 -0.01
N PHE A 159 -1.67 -8.45 0.86
CA PHE A 159 -1.37 -8.61 2.28
C PHE A 159 -1.23 -10.07 2.66
N THR A 160 -0.35 -10.36 3.61
CA THR A 160 -0.34 -11.64 4.31
C THR A 160 -1.58 -11.79 5.20
N ASP A 161 -1.87 -13.00 5.69
CA ASP A 161 -2.90 -13.24 6.72
C ASP A 161 -2.70 -12.40 7.99
N GLY A 162 -1.46 -12.04 8.31
CA GLY A 162 -1.12 -11.15 9.42
C GLY A 162 -1.35 -9.67 9.13
N GLY A 163 -1.74 -9.32 7.90
CA GLY A 163 -2.00 -7.95 7.45
C GLY A 163 -0.74 -7.14 7.13
N ALA A 164 0.45 -7.77 7.06
CA ALA A 164 1.64 -7.13 6.53
C ALA A 164 1.54 -7.08 4.99
N PRO A 165 1.85 -5.96 4.33
CA PRO A 165 1.89 -5.89 2.89
C PRO A 165 3.09 -6.69 2.38
N VAL A 166 2.94 -7.37 1.25
CA VAL A 166 4.02 -8.08 0.56
C VAL A 166 4.37 -7.44 -0.77
N TYR A 167 3.36 -6.87 -1.41
CA TYR A 167 3.52 -6.19 -2.70
C TYR A 167 2.46 -5.10 -2.85
N LEU A 168 2.77 -4.05 -3.60
CA LEU A 168 1.79 -3.04 -4.00
C LEU A 168 2.09 -2.47 -5.38
N GLU A 169 1.06 -1.93 -6.00
CA GLU A 169 1.13 -1.23 -7.28
C GLU A 169 0.37 0.10 -7.21
N ALA A 170 0.93 1.10 -7.87
CA ALA A 170 0.23 2.32 -8.24
C ALA A 170 0.07 2.34 -9.77
N SER A 171 -1.12 2.66 -10.24
CA SER A 171 -1.43 2.72 -11.67
C SER A 171 -2.15 4.00 -12.05
N GLU A 172 -1.94 4.44 -13.28
CA GLU A 172 -2.63 5.55 -13.94
C GLU A 172 -3.15 5.05 -15.28
N ASP A 173 -4.44 5.27 -15.55
CA ASP A 173 -5.13 4.78 -16.75
C ASP A 173 -4.90 3.27 -17.01
N GLY A 174 -4.83 2.48 -15.93
CA GLY A 174 -4.60 1.03 -15.99
C GLY A 174 -3.16 0.61 -16.30
N LYS A 175 -2.21 1.56 -16.39
CA LYS A 175 -0.79 1.30 -16.56
C LYS A 175 -0.07 1.44 -15.22
N ILE A 176 0.73 0.44 -14.85
CA ILE A 176 1.55 0.50 -13.63
C ILE A 176 2.61 1.59 -13.80
N ILE A 177 2.63 2.54 -12.87
CA ILE A 177 3.58 3.67 -12.82
C ILE A 177 4.61 3.52 -11.69
N ALA A 178 4.29 2.72 -10.67
CA ALA A 178 5.23 2.30 -9.64
C ALA A 178 4.75 0.99 -9.01
N ALA A 179 5.69 0.15 -8.59
CA ALA A 179 5.43 -1.06 -7.82
C ALA A 179 6.43 -1.17 -6.67
N ALA A 180 6.06 -1.82 -5.57
CA ALA A 180 6.97 -2.06 -4.47
C ALA A 180 6.79 -3.46 -3.87
N GLU A 181 7.92 -4.13 -3.62
CA GLU A 181 7.99 -5.39 -2.91
C GLU A 181 8.51 -5.15 -1.49
N PHE A 182 7.84 -5.72 -0.49
CA PHE A 182 8.24 -5.59 0.91
C PHE A 182 9.18 -6.72 1.31
N THR A 183 10.44 -6.39 1.57
CA THR A 183 11.44 -7.34 2.07
C THR A 183 11.38 -7.44 3.59
N ASN A 184 10.89 -6.40 4.27
CA ASN A 184 10.60 -6.38 5.70
C ASN A 184 9.42 -5.45 5.97
N PHE A 185 8.56 -5.82 6.93
CA PHE A 185 7.50 -4.95 7.45
C PHE A 185 7.17 -5.32 8.89
N ALA A 186 7.12 -4.31 9.75
CA ALA A 186 6.71 -4.47 11.14
C ALA A 186 5.82 -3.28 11.56
N PHE A 187 4.66 -3.59 12.16
CA PHE A 187 3.89 -2.55 12.85
C PHE A 187 4.66 -2.12 14.11
N GLY A 188 4.79 -0.82 14.31
CA GLY A 188 5.35 -0.25 15.54
C GLY A 188 4.38 -0.50 16.70
N ASP A 189 4.89 -1.01 17.81
CA ASP A 189 4.16 -1.01 19.06
C ASP A 189 3.98 0.44 19.52
N ILE A 190 2.75 0.83 19.85
CA ILE A 190 2.49 2.10 20.54
C ILE A 190 3.07 1.91 21.96
N LEU A 191 4.32 2.30 22.15
CA LEU A 191 4.79 2.55 23.51
C LEU A 191 4.03 3.78 24.00
N PRO A 192 3.20 3.67 25.05
CA PRO A 192 2.60 4.85 25.64
C PRO A 192 3.74 5.76 26.03
N SER A 193 3.75 6.99 25.50
CA SER A 193 4.70 8.02 25.88
C SER A 193 4.72 8.09 27.41
N SER A 194 5.83 7.63 28.00
CA SER A 194 6.08 7.82 29.42
C SER A 194 6.10 9.32 29.66
N THR A 195 5.01 9.82 30.24
CA THR A 195 4.94 11.17 30.81
C THR A 195 6.09 11.28 31.81
N GLN A 196 7.19 11.88 31.41
CA GLN A 196 8.20 12.33 32.36
C GLN A 196 7.63 13.57 33.07
N ASN A 197 7.32 13.35 34.32
CA ASN A 197 7.10 14.43 35.30
C ASN A 197 8.42 15.19 35.55
#